data_5604b890188daf6bb296501f763e261e
#
_entry.id   5604b890188daf6bb296501f763e261e
#
_cell.length_a   1.000
_cell.length_b   1.000
_cell.length_c   1.000
_cell.angle_alpha   90.00
_cell.angle_beta   90.00
_cell.angle_gamma   90.00
#
_symmetry.space_group_name_H-M   'P 1'
#
loop_
_entity.id
_entity.type
_entity.pdbx_description
1 polymer ?
#
loop_
_entity_poly.entity_id
_entity_poly.type
_entity_poly.pdbx_seq_one_letter_code
_entity_poly.pdbx_strand_id
1 'polypeptide(L)'
;MRADVFLVEHGHASTRSQAQRLIAAGVQWRLAPTLPWNPVQKNGDDIPSCAEVQLLDSAEAKYISRGGLKLEGALATTGLSVAGLCCLDVGQSTGGFTDCLLQAGAAMVVGVDVGQGQLHERLRNDARVIGCEGVNARHLSAELLQEACEEALSEQVEAEPEDNDTQPEAPYAWMRNGGQVDEDYDDSDDAKEQEVEAFKAERAAKAQARATGKVATVRQRMAGREDVAIPAAFELVTGDLSFISLTLVLPALVPLLAPQGALLMLVKPQFELQPGQVGKGGIVRDAALFPLVEQRLRDCCAQLGLQVLGWYDSAIEGGDGNREFFIYARRAA
;
A
#
# COMPACT_ATOMS: atom_id res chain seq x y z
N MET A 1 -3.54 21.18 24.21
CA MET A 1 -3.36 20.77 22.78
C MET A 1 -4.41 19.74 22.43
N ARG A 2 -5.01 19.81 21.24
CA ARG A 2 -6.02 18.82 20.80
C ARG A 2 -5.44 17.41 20.84
N ALA A 3 -6.22 16.42 21.27
CA ALA A 3 -5.80 15.04 21.45
C ALA A 3 -5.27 14.41 20.14
N ASP A 4 -5.95 14.66 19.01
CA ASP A 4 -5.52 14.13 17.71
C ASP A 4 -4.18 14.72 17.23
N VAL A 5 -3.89 15.96 17.57
CA VAL A 5 -2.61 16.64 17.28
C VAL A 5 -1.54 16.15 18.26
N PHE A 6 -1.88 16.07 19.55
CA PHE A 6 -0.97 15.58 20.59
C PHE A 6 -0.41 14.20 20.26
N LEU A 7 -1.27 13.25 19.86
CA LEU A 7 -0.85 11.89 19.53
C LEU A 7 0.13 11.83 18.34
N VAL A 8 -0.02 12.73 17.37
CA VAL A 8 0.91 12.81 16.23
C VAL A 8 2.23 13.44 16.66
N GLU A 9 2.20 14.61 17.32
CA GLU A 9 3.42 15.32 17.72
C GLU A 9 4.27 14.56 18.74
N HIS A 10 3.65 13.69 19.56
CA HIS A 10 4.37 12.86 20.53
C HIS A 10 4.67 11.44 20.02
N GLY A 11 4.48 11.18 18.73
CA GLY A 11 4.87 9.91 18.07
C GLY A 11 3.99 8.70 18.39
N HIS A 12 2.80 8.92 19.00
CA HIS A 12 1.81 7.85 19.23
C HIS A 12 1.04 7.48 17.97
N ALA A 13 0.99 8.37 16.99
CA ALA A 13 0.35 8.16 15.71
C ALA A 13 1.18 8.80 14.59
N SER A 14 1.19 8.20 13.41
CA SER A 14 1.90 8.73 12.23
C SER A 14 1.07 9.77 11.47
N THR A 15 -0.26 9.76 11.63
CA THR A 15 -1.18 10.68 10.97
C THR A 15 -2.35 11.05 11.89
N ARG A 16 -2.99 12.19 11.62
CA ARG A 16 -4.21 12.57 12.35
C ARG A 16 -5.35 11.57 12.21
N SER A 17 -5.49 10.93 11.06
CA SER A 17 -6.48 9.87 10.84
C SER A 17 -6.21 8.65 11.72
N GLN A 18 -4.95 8.26 11.91
CA GLN A 18 -4.56 7.21 12.84
C GLN A 18 -4.84 7.64 14.29
N ALA A 19 -4.46 8.86 14.66
CA ALA A 19 -4.74 9.42 15.99
C ALA A 19 -6.23 9.39 16.34
N GLN A 20 -7.11 9.75 15.40
CA GLN A 20 -8.56 9.70 15.59
C GLN A 20 -9.08 8.28 15.81
N ARG A 21 -8.52 7.29 15.12
CA ARG A 21 -8.88 5.86 15.35
C ARG A 21 -8.37 5.36 16.70
N LEU A 22 -7.14 5.74 17.09
CA LEU A 22 -6.62 5.43 18.42
C LEU A 22 -7.50 6.00 19.53
N ILE A 23 -7.98 7.24 19.36
CA ILE A 23 -8.91 7.87 20.31
C ILE A 23 -10.23 7.08 20.38
N ALA A 24 -10.76 6.66 19.23
CA ALA A 24 -11.97 5.84 19.16
C ALA A 24 -11.78 4.44 19.79
N ALA A 25 -10.59 3.85 19.67
CA ALA A 25 -10.22 2.58 20.31
C ALA A 25 -9.95 2.70 21.80
N GLY A 26 -9.67 3.90 22.28
CA GLY A 26 -9.48 4.22 23.70
C GLY A 26 -8.10 4.78 24.00
N VAL A 27 -8.09 6.04 24.37
CA VAL A 27 -6.91 6.76 24.83
C VAL A 27 -7.20 7.37 26.20
N GLN A 28 -6.23 7.31 27.09
CA GLN A 28 -6.30 8.01 28.36
C GLN A 28 -4.99 8.70 28.68
N TRP A 29 -5.05 9.75 29.49
CA TRP A 29 -3.89 10.54 29.86
C TRP A 29 -3.87 10.89 31.35
N ARG A 30 -2.69 11.21 31.90
CA ARG A 30 -2.48 11.69 33.26
C ARG A 30 -1.30 12.65 33.32
N LEU A 31 -1.26 13.52 34.33
CA LEU A 31 -0.16 14.47 34.53
C LEU A 31 1.00 13.91 35.39
N ALA A 32 0.74 12.87 36.18
CA ALA A 32 1.76 12.23 37.02
C ALA A 32 1.35 10.78 37.32
N PRO A 33 2.31 9.87 37.61
CA PRO A 33 2.03 8.46 37.90
C PRO A 33 1.06 8.24 39.07
N THR A 34 0.97 9.19 39.99
CA THR A 34 0.09 9.12 41.18
C THR A 34 -1.33 9.63 40.92
N LEU A 35 -1.58 10.25 39.76
CA LEU A 35 -2.89 10.78 39.41
C LEU A 35 -3.70 9.75 38.61
N PRO A 36 -5.06 9.82 38.73
CA PRO A 36 -5.93 8.95 37.93
C PRO A 36 -5.81 9.22 36.45
N TRP A 37 -6.07 8.20 35.65
CA TRP A 37 -6.18 8.32 34.21
C TRP A 37 -7.47 9.03 33.79
N ASN A 38 -7.36 9.98 32.88
CA ASN A 38 -8.48 10.72 32.29
C ASN A 38 -8.72 10.20 30.86
N PRO A 39 -9.91 9.68 30.52
CA PRO A 39 -10.18 9.20 29.18
C PRO A 39 -10.31 10.36 28.19
N VAL A 40 -9.81 10.17 26.99
CA VAL A 40 -10.06 11.03 25.82
C VAL A 40 -11.37 10.59 25.18
N GLN A 41 -12.35 11.48 25.08
CA GLN A 41 -13.67 11.16 24.52
C GLN A 41 -13.84 11.62 23.08
N LYS A 42 -13.12 12.66 22.68
CA LYS A 42 -13.23 13.29 21.36
C LYS A 42 -11.86 13.66 20.83
N ASN A 43 -11.72 13.66 19.50
CA ASN A 43 -10.49 14.07 18.81
C ASN A 43 -10.01 15.48 19.18
N GLY A 44 -10.95 16.36 19.57
CA GLY A 44 -10.67 17.75 19.95
C GLY A 44 -10.48 17.99 21.45
N ASP A 45 -10.50 16.96 22.30
CA ASP A 45 -10.25 17.11 23.72
C ASP A 45 -8.84 17.64 23.96
N ASP A 46 -8.69 18.51 24.95
CA ASP A 46 -7.40 19.09 25.28
C ASP A 46 -6.57 18.15 26.17
N ILE A 47 -5.39 17.81 25.72
CA ILE A 47 -4.36 17.10 26.49
C ILE A 47 -3.23 18.09 26.80
N PRO A 48 -2.81 18.23 28.07
CA PRO A 48 -1.62 19.01 28.42
C PRO A 48 -0.37 18.47 27.76
N SER A 49 0.52 19.34 27.28
CA SER A 49 1.74 18.94 26.55
C SER A 49 2.71 18.06 27.36
N CYS A 50 2.63 18.09 28.67
CA CYS A 50 3.44 17.27 29.58
C CYS A 50 2.74 15.98 30.03
N ALA A 51 1.56 15.66 29.48
CA ALA A 51 0.79 14.49 29.93
C ALA A 51 1.43 13.17 29.48
N GLU A 52 1.40 12.19 30.36
CA GLU A 52 1.63 10.79 30.02
C GLU A 52 0.37 10.22 29.37
N VAL A 53 0.51 9.54 28.24
CA VAL A 53 -0.62 8.96 27.49
C VAL A 53 -0.51 7.43 27.49
N GLN A 54 -1.65 6.77 27.62
CA GLN A 54 -1.80 5.32 27.46
C GLN A 54 -2.85 5.00 26.41
N LEU A 55 -2.46 4.16 25.46
CA LEU A 55 -3.37 3.57 24.48
C LEU A 55 -3.96 2.30 25.08
N LEU A 56 -5.31 2.20 25.13
CA LEU A 56 -6.00 1.03 25.69
C LEU A 56 -6.05 -0.11 24.67
N ASP A 57 -6.12 0.24 23.37
CA ASP A 57 -5.94 -0.70 22.27
C ASP A 57 -4.81 -0.21 21.37
N SER A 58 -3.73 -0.97 21.33
CA SER A 58 -2.54 -0.67 20.54
C SER A 58 -2.58 -1.29 19.13
N ALA A 59 -3.61 -2.07 18.78
CA ALA A 59 -3.71 -2.73 17.48
C ALA A 59 -3.67 -1.70 16.33
N GLU A 60 -4.39 -0.57 16.48
CA GLU A 60 -4.38 0.52 15.51
C GLU A 60 -3.02 1.26 15.40
N ALA A 61 -2.16 1.15 16.41
CA ALA A 61 -0.80 1.72 16.43
C ALA A 61 0.27 0.75 15.94
N LYS A 62 -0.06 -0.55 15.78
CA LYS A 62 0.90 -1.60 15.46
C LYS A 62 1.60 -1.36 14.12
N TYR A 63 0.87 -0.86 13.13
CA TYR A 63 1.35 -0.61 11.79
C TYR A 63 1.13 0.84 11.37
N ILE A 64 1.89 1.30 10.40
CA ILE A 64 1.77 2.65 9.81
C ILE A 64 0.34 2.94 9.36
N SER A 65 -0.37 1.93 8.84
CA SER A 65 -1.80 2.05 8.50
C SER A 65 -2.57 0.76 8.78
N ARG A 66 -3.91 0.84 8.77
CA ARG A 66 -4.83 -0.30 8.95
C ARG A 66 -4.59 -1.46 7.97
N GLY A 67 -4.01 -1.17 6.80
CA GLY A 67 -3.63 -2.19 5.84
C GLY A 67 -2.78 -3.29 6.49
N GLY A 68 -1.84 -2.91 7.37
CA GLY A 68 -1.00 -3.89 8.07
C GLY A 68 -1.78 -4.93 8.89
N LEU A 69 -2.88 -4.53 9.54
CA LEU A 69 -3.75 -5.46 10.27
C LEU A 69 -4.48 -6.45 9.34
N LYS A 70 -4.86 -6.00 8.13
CA LYS A 70 -5.47 -6.88 7.12
C LYS A 70 -4.49 -7.97 6.71
N LEU A 71 -3.27 -7.56 6.32
CA LEU A 71 -2.24 -8.50 5.87
C LEU A 71 -1.80 -9.43 7.00
N GLU A 72 -1.63 -8.93 8.23
CA GLU A 72 -1.32 -9.77 9.40
C GLU A 72 -2.33 -10.89 9.58
N GLY A 73 -3.63 -10.57 9.52
CA GLY A 73 -4.70 -11.56 9.60
C GLY A 73 -4.64 -12.59 8.47
N ALA A 74 -4.34 -12.15 7.24
CA ALA A 74 -4.20 -13.04 6.10
C ALA A 74 -2.97 -13.97 6.23
N LEU A 75 -1.83 -13.45 6.69
CA LEU A 75 -0.63 -14.26 6.95
C LEU A 75 -0.88 -15.30 8.04
N ALA A 76 -1.56 -14.90 9.13
CA ALA A 76 -1.92 -15.81 10.20
C ALA A 76 -2.89 -16.93 9.73
N THR A 77 -3.89 -16.57 8.92
CA THR A 77 -4.89 -17.52 8.41
C THR A 77 -4.28 -18.49 7.40
N THR A 78 -3.40 -18.02 6.52
CA THR A 78 -2.75 -18.86 5.51
C THR A 78 -1.60 -19.69 6.06
N GLY A 79 -1.05 -19.34 7.22
CA GLY A 79 0.19 -19.90 7.78
C GLY A 79 1.43 -19.57 6.92
N LEU A 80 1.34 -18.58 6.05
CA LEU A 80 2.44 -18.17 5.17
C LEU A 80 3.50 -17.40 5.97
N SER A 81 4.71 -17.96 6.04
CA SER A 81 5.87 -17.26 6.58
C SER A 81 6.52 -16.41 5.49
N VAL A 82 6.77 -15.16 5.82
CA VAL A 82 7.47 -14.21 4.93
C VAL A 82 8.91 -13.93 5.38
N ALA A 83 9.35 -14.60 6.44
CA ALA A 83 10.70 -14.41 6.98
C ALA A 83 11.78 -14.74 5.94
N GLY A 84 12.65 -13.79 5.68
CA GLY A 84 13.73 -13.91 4.70
C GLY A 84 13.31 -13.77 3.24
N LEU A 85 12.01 -13.54 2.93
CA LEU A 85 11.53 -13.43 1.56
C LEU A 85 11.73 -12.03 0.97
N CYS A 86 11.88 -11.98 -0.36
CA CYS A 86 11.74 -10.79 -1.16
C CYS A 86 10.27 -10.65 -1.60
N CYS A 87 9.62 -9.56 -1.20
CA CYS A 87 8.20 -9.33 -1.40
C CYS A 87 7.95 -8.14 -2.34
N LEU A 88 6.88 -8.23 -3.15
CA LEU A 88 6.34 -7.11 -3.92
C LEU A 88 5.01 -6.67 -3.28
N ASP A 89 4.92 -5.40 -2.88
CA ASP A 89 3.72 -4.75 -2.33
C ASP A 89 3.10 -3.83 -3.39
N VAL A 90 1.93 -4.20 -3.91
CA VAL A 90 1.27 -3.51 -5.03
C VAL A 90 0.12 -2.66 -4.50
N GLY A 91 0.20 -1.34 -4.75
CA GLY A 91 -0.65 -0.36 -4.08
C GLY A 91 -0.10 -0.03 -2.69
N GLN A 92 1.20 0.28 -2.61
CA GLN A 92 1.93 0.47 -1.36
C GLN A 92 1.36 1.59 -0.50
N SER A 93 0.87 2.70 -1.11
CA SER A 93 0.31 3.86 -0.42
C SER A 93 1.21 4.34 0.73
N THR A 94 0.67 4.48 1.95
CA THR A 94 1.46 4.87 3.13
C THR A 94 2.40 3.77 3.65
N GLY A 95 2.27 2.52 3.16
CA GLY A 95 3.15 1.40 3.48
C GLY A 95 2.65 0.46 4.58
N GLY A 96 1.33 0.35 4.78
CA GLY A 96 0.78 -0.54 5.80
C GLY A 96 1.13 -2.01 5.59
N PHE A 97 1.03 -2.51 4.35
CA PHE A 97 1.43 -3.88 4.01
C PHE A 97 2.95 -4.04 4.10
N THR A 98 3.71 -3.10 3.56
CA THR A 98 5.18 -3.06 3.67
C THR A 98 5.64 -3.16 5.13
N ASP A 99 5.08 -2.35 6.04
CA ASP A 99 5.42 -2.38 7.47
C ASP A 99 5.09 -3.75 8.10
N CYS A 100 3.96 -4.35 7.75
CA CYS A 100 3.59 -5.69 8.21
C CYS A 100 4.59 -6.74 7.72
N LEU A 101 4.98 -6.73 6.45
CA LEU A 101 5.97 -7.65 5.88
C LEU A 101 7.32 -7.54 6.57
N LEU A 102 7.81 -6.31 6.81
CA LEU A 102 9.08 -6.06 7.49
C LEU A 102 9.06 -6.54 8.95
N GLN A 103 7.96 -6.29 9.68
CA GLN A 103 7.79 -6.78 11.06
C GLN A 103 7.67 -8.31 11.12
N ALA A 104 7.12 -8.94 10.07
CA ALA A 104 7.05 -10.38 9.91
C ALA A 104 8.38 -11.01 9.41
N GLY A 105 9.44 -10.19 9.21
CA GLY A 105 10.80 -10.65 8.91
C GLY A 105 11.13 -10.74 7.43
N ALA A 106 10.39 -10.11 6.51
CA ALA A 106 10.77 -10.02 5.11
C ALA A 106 12.18 -9.44 4.96
N ALA A 107 12.99 -10.01 4.08
CA ALA A 107 14.35 -9.55 3.80
C ALA A 107 14.34 -8.25 3.01
N MET A 108 13.40 -8.11 2.07
CA MET A 108 13.24 -6.94 1.22
C MET A 108 11.77 -6.78 0.81
N VAL A 109 11.33 -5.54 0.69
CA VAL A 109 10.03 -5.20 0.11
C VAL A 109 10.24 -4.16 -0.98
N VAL A 110 9.85 -4.50 -2.20
CA VAL A 110 9.67 -3.54 -3.28
C VAL A 110 8.20 -3.14 -3.29
N GLY A 111 7.93 -1.85 -3.19
CA GLY A 111 6.57 -1.33 -3.25
C GLY A 111 6.33 -0.55 -4.53
N VAL A 112 5.15 -0.69 -5.13
CA VAL A 112 4.73 0.08 -6.30
C VAL A 112 3.41 0.78 -6.01
N ASP A 113 3.31 2.05 -6.38
CA ASP A 113 2.07 2.84 -6.26
C ASP A 113 1.97 3.88 -7.37
N VAL A 114 0.75 4.17 -7.82
CA VAL A 114 0.51 5.25 -8.81
C VAL A 114 0.63 6.65 -8.17
N GLY A 115 0.43 6.75 -6.86
CA GLY A 115 0.58 7.97 -6.07
C GLY A 115 2.04 8.37 -5.90
N GLN A 116 2.24 9.60 -5.43
CA GLN A 116 3.57 10.15 -5.14
C GLN A 116 3.58 10.78 -3.75
N GLY A 117 4.72 10.70 -3.04
CA GLY A 117 4.92 11.31 -1.73
C GLY A 117 4.08 10.69 -0.61
N GLN A 118 3.53 9.48 -0.81
CA GLN A 118 2.63 8.86 0.16
C GLN A 118 3.35 7.96 1.16
N LEU A 119 4.46 7.33 0.74
CA LEU A 119 5.16 6.37 1.57
C LEU A 119 5.68 7.05 2.84
N HIS A 120 5.39 6.45 3.98
CA HIS A 120 5.79 6.97 5.29
C HIS A 120 7.32 7.06 5.39
N GLU A 121 7.84 8.16 5.95
CA GLU A 121 9.27 8.46 6.05
C GLU A 121 10.10 7.32 6.68
N ARG A 122 9.59 6.68 7.75
CA ARG A 122 10.25 5.54 8.38
C ARG A 122 10.51 4.39 7.41
N LEU A 123 9.59 4.13 6.47
CA LEU A 123 9.75 3.08 5.46
C LEU A 123 10.63 3.53 4.31
N ARG A 124 10.52 4.80 3.92
CA ARG A 124 11.37 5.39 2.88
C ARG A 124 12.83 5.34 3.27
N ASN A 125 13.14 5.45 4.57
CA ASN A 125 14.48 5.40 5.13
C ASN A 125 14.94 3.99 5.52
N ASP A 126 14.09 2.96 5.45
CA ASP A 126 14.48 1.57 5.74
C ASP A 126 15.23 0.97 4.55
N ALA A 127 16.45 0.50 4.77
CA ALA A 127 17.31 -0.07 3.74
C ALA A 127 16.73 -1.31 3.03
N ARG A 128 15.73 -1.94 3.63
CA ARG A 128 15.03 -3.12 3.08
C ARG A 128 13.86 -2.74 2.18
N VAL A 129 13.56 -1.44 2.01
CA VAL A 129 12.41 -0.96 1.24
C VAL A 129 12.88 -0.22 0.01
N ILE A 130 12.31 -0.57 -1.14
CA ILE A 130 12.41 0.20 -2.37
C ILE A 130 11.00 0.64 -2.74
N GLY A 131 10.68 1.91 -2.58
CA GLY A 131 9.37 2.48 -2.89
C GLY A 131 9.36 3.11 -4.28
N CYS A 132 8.66 2.49 -5.24
CA CYS A 132 8.53 2.95 -6.62
C CYS A 132 7.20 3.69 -6.78
N GLU A 133 7.21 5.01 -6.66
CA GLU A 133 6.04 5.87 -6.80
C GLU A 133 5.79 6.26 -8.27
N GLY A 134 4.53 6.59 -8.62
CA GLY A 134 4.13 6.93 -9.99
C GLY A 134 4.12 5.72 -10.95
N VAL A 135 4.03 4.49 -10.44
CA VAL A 135 4.06 3.25 -11.22
C VAL A 135 2.67 2.64 -11.31
N ASN A 136 2.15 2.49 -12.52
CA ASN A 136 0.87 1.82 -12.74
C ASN A 136 1.05 0.29 -12.81
N ALA A 137 0.52 -0.41 -11.81
CA ALA A 137 0.63 -1.86 -11.70
C ALA A 137 -0.01 -2.64 -12.84
N ARG A 138 -0.97 -2.05 -13.58
CA ARG A 138 -1.61 -2.67 -14.74
C ARG A 138 -0.62 -2.97 -15.87
N HIS A 139 0.42 -2.15 -16.00
CA HIS A 139 1.41 -2.25 -17.07
C HIS A 139 2.79 -2.69 -16.57
N LEU A 140 2.85 -3.23 -15.35
CA LEU A 140 4.10 -3.61 -14.74
C LEU A 140 4.75 -4.77 -15.48
N SER A 141 6.05 -4.62 -15.78
CA SER A 141 6.91 -5.68 -16.29
C SER A 141 8.20 -5.73 -15.48
N ALA A 142 9.01 -6.77 -15.67
CA ALA A 142 10.30 -6.87 -14.98
C ALA A 142 11.23 -5.69 -15.32
N GLU A 143 11.23 -5.26 -16.59
CA GLU A 143 12.03 -4.14 -17.07
C GLU A 143 11.57 -2.82 -16.45
N LEU A 144 10.25 -2.53 -16.49
CA LEU A 144 9.69 -1.32 -15.90
C LEU A 144 9.90 -1.26 -14.38
N LEU A 145 9.79 -2.41 -13.72
CA LEU A 145 10.03 -2.48 -12.28
C LEU A 145 11.50 -2.23 -11.96
N GLN A 146 12.42 -2.80 -12.73
CA GLN A 146 13.85 -2.56 -12.55
C GLN A 146 14.19 -1.08 -12.74
N GLU A 147 13.73 -0.45 -13.82
CA GLU A 147 13.92 0.99 -14.06
C GLU A 147 13.35 1.83 -12.91
N ALA A 148 12.15 1.50 -12.42
CA ALA A 148 11.53 2.20 -11.30
C ALA A 148 12.31 2.04 -9.99
N CYS A 149 12.86 0.86 -9.73
CA CYS A 149 13.70 0.62 -8.55
C CYS A 149 15.02 1.40 -8.63
N GLU A 150 15.68 1.43 -9.79
CA GLU A 150 16.91 2.21 -10.01
C GLU A 150 16.66 3.71 -9.80
N GLU A 151 15.52 4.24 -10.30
CA GLU A 151 15.10 5.61 -10.08
C GLU A 151 14.86 5.90 -8.58
N ALA A 152 14.08 5.04 -7.91
CA ALA A 152 13.77 5.19 -6.49
C ALA A 152 15.03 5.14 -5.61
N LEU A 153 15.98 4.25 -5.90
CA LEU A 153 17.26 4.17 -5.19
C LEU A 153 18.11 5.42 -5.40
N SER A 154 18.09 6.01 -6.61
CA SER A 154 18.82 7.24 -6.88
C SER A 154 18.24 8.44 -6.12
N GLU A 155 16.90 8.52 -6.00
CA GLU A 155 16.20 9.58 -5.25
C GLU A 155 16.43 9.47 -3.73
N GLN A 156 16.48 8.26 -3.18
CA GLN A 156 16.77 8.03 -1.75
C GLN A 156 18.17 8.52 -1.34
N VAL A 157 19.12 8.54 -2.28
CA VAL A 157 20.48 9.04 -2.06
C VAL A 157 20.54 10.57 -2.06
N GLU A 158 19.60 11.25 -2.75
CA GLU A 158 19.60 12.72 -2.89
C GLU A 158 18.81 13.45 -1.79
N ALA A 159 17.97 12.78 -1.03
CA ALA A 159 17.14 13.39 0.02
C ALA A 159 17.99 13.72 1.26
N GLU A 160 18.56 14.92 1.32
CA GLU A 160 18.93 15.56 2.59
C GLU A 160 17.65 16.08 3.27
N PRO A 161 17.61 16.13 4.63
CA PRO A 161 16.45 16.69 5.33
C PRO A 161 16.37 18.18 5.04
N GLU A 162 15.58 18.59 4.07
CA GLU A 162 15.09 19.96 4.00
C GLU A 162 13.95 20.09 5.01
N ASP A 163 14.12 21.02 5.96
CA ASP A 163 13.05 21.55 6.82
C ASP A 163 11.94 22.12 5.91
N ASN A 164 10.96 21.31 5.55
CA ASN A 164 9.87 21.76 4.71
C ASN A 164 8.52 21.43 5.36
N ASP A 165 8.00 22.46 6.05
CA ASP A 165 6.68 22.50 6.71
C ASP A 165 5.54 22.65 5.67
N THR A 166 5.60 21.91 4.56
CA THR A 166 4.53 21.82 3.57
C THR A 166 3.73 20.56 3.80
N GLN A 167 2.53 20.72 4.37
CA GLN A 167 1.56 19.64 4.51
C GLN A 167 1.27 19.03 3.11
N PRO A 168 1.40 17.72 2.93
CA PRO A 168 1.01 17.09 1.68
C PRO A 168 -0.50 17.29 1.46
N GLU A 169 -0.88 17.70 0.27
CA GLU A 169 -2.29 17.69 -0.12
C GLU A 169 -2.90 16.31 0.10
N ALA A 170 -4.13 16.27 0.59
CA ALA A 170 -4.79 15.02 0.91
C ALA A 170 -4.79 14.10 -0.32
N PRO A 171 -4.33 12.83 -0.18
CA PRO A 171 -4.37 11.87 -1.27
C PRO A 171 -5.82 11.80 -1.80
N TYR A 172 -5.96 11.80 -3.12
CA TYR A 172 -7.27 11.78 -3.79
C TYR A 172 -8.11 13.08 -3.74
N ALA A 173 -7.49 14.26 -3.65
CA ALA A 173 -8.20 15.55 -3.74
C ALA A 173 -9.08 15.67 -4.99
N TRP A 174 -8.70 15.05 -6.11
CA TRP A 174 -9.45 14.98 -7.37
C TRP A 174 -10.79 14.22 -7.27
N MET A 175 -10.97 13.33 -6.28
CA MET A 175 -12.24 12.61 -6.07
C MET A 175 -13.35 13.47 -5.49
N ARG A 176 -13.04 14.61 -4.87
CA ARG A 176 -14.05 15.50 -4.28
C ARG A 176 -14.86 16.26 -5.32
N ASN A 177 -14.38 16.32 -6.56
CA ASN A 177 -15.00 17.08 -7.64
C ASN A 177 -15.87 16.23 -8.58
N GLY A 178 -16.41 15.09 -8.10
CA GLY A 178 -17.42 14.33 -8.85
C GLY A 178 -16.93 13.87 -10.23
N GLY A 179 -15.68 13.39 -10.32
CA GLY A 179 -15.12 12.87 -11.55
C GLY A 179 -16.01 11.77 -12.12
N GLN A 180 -16.60 12.04 -13.28
CA GLN A 180 -17.22 11.02 -14.12
C GLN A 180 -16.13 10.00 -14.44
N VAL A 181 -16.41 8.74 -14.15
CA VAL A 181 -15.64 7.63 -14.71
C VAL A 181 -16.04 7.63 -16.18
N ASP A 182 -15.10 7.87 -17.07
CA ASP A 182 -15.35 7.78 -18.50
C ASP A 182 -15.86 6.37 -18.82
N GLU A 183 -17.12 6.26 -19.25
CA GLU A 183 -17.80 5.00 -19.56
C GLU A 183 -17.27 4.34 -20.85
N ASP A 184 -16.44 5.05 -21.62
CA ASP A 184 -15.83 4.59 -22.87
C ASP A 184 -14.37 4.16 -22.70
N TYR A 185 -14.12 3.15 -21.86
CA TYR A 185 -12.80 2.55 -21.81
C TYR A 185 -12.66 1.49 -22.92
N ASP A 186 -11.97 1.85 -24.00
CA ASP A 186 -11.62 0.93 -25.07
C ASP A 186 -10.57 -0.09 -24.59
N ASP A 187 -11.00 -1.32 -24.36
CA ASP A 187 -10.15 -2.43 -23.89
C ASP A 187 -9.46 -3.15 -25.08
N SER A 188 -9.32 -2.49 -26.24
CA SER A 188 -8.59 -3.02 -27.38
C SER A 188 -7.08 -3.11 -27.09
N ASP A 189 -6.43 -4.10 -27.70
CA ASP A 189 -4.96 -4.30 -27.55
C ASP A 189 -4.18 -3.08 -28.07
N ASP A 190 -4.69 -2.40 -29.09
CA ASP A 190 -4.08 -1.18 -29.65
C ASP A 190 -4.13 0.00 -28.66
N ALA A 191 -5.22 0.15 -27.88
CA ALA A 191 -5.34 1.18 -26.85
C ALA A 191 -4.36 0.90 -25.70
N LYS A 192 -4.17 -0.37 -25.33
CA LYS A 192 -3.20 -0.79 -24.30
C LYS A 192 -1.76 -0.48 -24.71
N GLU A 193 -1.39 -0.76 -25.97
CA GLU A 193 -0.05 -0.43 -26.48
C GLU A 193 0.20 1.08 -26.49
N GLN A 194 -0.79 1.88 -26.89
CA GLN A 194 -0.67 3.35 -26.89
C GLN A 194 -0.53 3.91 -25.47
N GLU A 195 -1.26 3.36 -24.48
CA GLU A 195 -1.17 3.79 -23.09
C GLU A 195 0.21 3.44 -22.49
N VAL A 196 0.74 2.26 -22.80
CA VAL A 196 2.10 1.83 -22.38
C VAL A 196 3.16 2.72 -23.02
N GLU A 197 3.06 3.03 -24.31
CA GLU A 197 4.01 3.90 -25.00
C GLU A 197 3.92 5.35 -24.50
N ALA A 198 2.71 5.87 -24.22
CA ALA A 198 2.53 7.19 -23.64
C ALA A 198 3.16 7.28 -22.24
N PHE A 199 2.99 6.24 -21.41
CA PHE A 199 3.58 6.15 -20.08
C PHE A 199 5.13 6.08 -20.14
N LYS A 200 5.68 5.27 -21.06
CA LYS A 200 7.14 5.20 -21.29
C LYS A 200 7.69 6.55 -21.76
N ALA A 201 6.98 7.23 -22.69
CA ALA A 201 7.39 8.53 -23.20
C ALA A 201 7.39 9.62 -22.11
N GLU A 202 6.37 9.62 -21.22
CA GLU A 202 6.31 10.56 -20.09
C GLU A 202 7.44 10.32 -19.09
N ARG A 203 7.74 9.05 -18.76
CA ARG A 203 8.88 8.70 -17.89
C ARG A 203 10.22 9.08 -18.54
N ALA A 204 10.41 8.77 -19.82
CA ALA A 204 11.62 9.14 -20.54
C ALA A 204 11.83 10.67 -20.58
N ALA A 205 10.77 11.46 -20.77
CA ALA A 205 10.82 12.91 -20.72
C ALA A 205 11.18 13.43 -19.33
N LYS A 206 10.62 12.85 -18.25
CA LYS A 206 10.98 13.17 -16.85
C LYS A 206 12.44 12.80 -16.54
N ALA A 207 12.90 11.62 -16.96
CA ALA A 207 14.28 11.17 -16.78
C ALA A 207 15.28 12.07 -17.53
N GLN A 208 14.96 12.49 -18.75
CA GLN A 208 15.80 13.36 -19.55
C GLN A 208 15.88 14.79 -19.00
N ALA A 209 14.78 15.31 -18.44
CA ALA A 209 14.78 16.62 -17.76
C ALA A 209 15.62 16.61 -16.46
N ARG A 210 15.70 15.46 -15.77
CA ARG A 210 16.56 15.28 -14.58
C ARG A 210 18.03 15.05 -14.92
N ALA A 211 18.36 14.33 -15.99
CA ALA A 211 19.71 13.99 -16.38
C ALA A 211 20.58 15.21 -16.77
N THR A 212 19.96 16.31 -17.21
CA THR A 212 20.68 17.53 -17.63
C THR A 212 21.21 18.39 -16.46
N GLY A 213 20.84 18.06 -15.21
CA GLY A 213 21.22 18.87 -14.03
C GLY A 213 22.23 18.28 -13.04
N LYS A 214 22.43 16.95 -12.94
CA LYS A 214 23.03 16.36 -11.72
C LYS A 214 23.93 15.12 -11.86
N VAL A 215 24.71 14.96 -12.90
CA VAL A 215 25.52 13.74 -13.11
C VAL A 215 26.74 13.59 -12.16
N ALA A 216 27.18 14.63 -11.47
CA ALA A 216 28.46 14.61 -10.75
C ALA A 216 28.38 14.17 -9.27
N THR A 217 27.21 14.25 -8.61
CA THR A 217 27.05 14.01 -7.17
C THR A 217 26.59 12.60 -6.81
N VAL A 218 25.97 11.89 -7.73
CA VAL A 218 25.34 10.57 -7.51
C VAL A 218 26.39 9.47 -7.26
N ARG A 219 27.52 9.50 -7.95
CA ARG A 219 28.55 8.45 -7.84
C ARG A 219 29.25 8.36 -6.49
N GLN A 220 29.29 9.43 -5.72
CA GLN A 220 30.05 9.48 -4.45
C GLN A 220 29.25 8.95 -3.24
N ARG A 221 27.91 8.90 -3.34
CA ARG A 221 27.02 8.44 -2.24
C ARG A 221 26.54 7.00 -2.39
N MET A 222 26.62 6.40 -3.57
CA MET A 222 26.31 4.99 -3.82
C MET A 222 27.33 4.03 -3.18
N ALA A 223 28.47 4.51 -2.70
CA ALA A 223 29.54 3.68 -2.12
C ALA A 223 29.16 2.88 -0.86
N GLY A 224 27.94 3.03 -0.34
CA GLY A 224 27.42 2.23 0.79
C GLY A 224 26.19 1.37 0.46
N ARG A 225 25.64 1.48 -0.77
CA ARG A 225 24.46 0.73 -1.23
C ARG A 225 24.69 -0.01 -2.56
N GLU A 226 25.92 -0.15 -2.99
CA GLU A 226 26.30 -0.76 -4.29
C GLU A 226 25.90 -2.22 -4.45
N ASP A 227 25.41 -2.88 -3.38
CA ASP A 227 25.08 -4.30 -3.36
C ASP A 227 23.57 -4.62 -3.22
N VAL A 228 22.66 -3.64 -3.36
CA VAL A 228 21.23 -3.94 -3.34
C VAL A 228 20.81 -4.52 -4.69
N ALA A 229 20.82 -5.84 -4.80
CA ALA A 229 20.32 -6.52 -6.00
C ALA A 229 18.78 -6.39 -6.05
N ILE A 230 18.28 -5.72 -7.08
CA ILE A 230 16.84 -5.68 -7.37
C ILE A 230 16.39 -7.10 -7.74
N PRO A 231 15.37 -7.66 -7.05
CA PRO A 231 14.92 -9.02 -7.34
C PRO A 231 14.33 -9.12 -8.75
N ALA A 232 14.79 -10.09 -9.52
CA ALA A 232 14.21 -10.40 -10.85
C ALA A 232 12.83 -11.08 -10.73
N ALA A 233 12.52 -11.68 -9.57
CA ALA A 233 11.24 -12.31 -9.25
C ALA A 233 11.02 -12.31 -7.73
N PHE A 234 9.76 -12.35 -7.31
CA PHE A 234 9.34 -12.24 -5.92
C PHE A 234 8.77 -13.55 -5.38
N GLU A 235 9.13 -13.87 -4.15
CA GLU A 235 8.64 -15.06 -3.44
C GLU A 235 7.23 -14.82 -2.88
N LEU A 236 6.86 -13.55 -2.65
CA LEU A 236 5.50 -13.13 -2.36
C LEU A 236 5.16 -11.87 -3.16
N VAL A 237 4.02 -11.91 -3.86
CA VAL A 237 3.35 -10.73 -4.40
C VAL A 237 2.07 -10.51 -3.59
N THR A 238 1.95 -9.35 -2.98
CA THR A 238 0.77 -8.94 -2.22
C THR A 238 0.34 -7.54 -2.64
N GLY A 239 -0.87 -7.11 -2.25
CA GLY A 239 -1.29 -5.75 -2.54
C GLY A 239 -2.67 -5.41 -2.04
N ASP A 240 -2.89 -4.09 -1.86
CA ASP A 240 -4.14 -3.45 -1.45
C ASP A 240 -4.50 -2.37 -2.49
N LEU A 241 -5.08 -2.80 -3.61
CA LEU A 241 -5.43 -1.92 -4.72
C LEU A 241 -6.84 -1.32 -4.56
N SER A 242 -7.04 -0.11 -5.07
CA SER A 242 -8.33 0.57 -5.12
C SER A 242 -8.63 1.06 -6.54
N PHE A 243 -9.92 1.10 -6.89
CA PHE A 243 -10.43 1.63 -8.17
C PHE A 243 -10.02 0.85 -9.42
N ILE A 244 -9.56 -0.38 -9.26
CA ILE A 244 -9.21 -1.28 -10.35
C ILE A 244 -9.58 -2.70 -9.99
N SER A 245 -10.08 -3.48 -10.95
CA SER A 245 -10.27 -4.93 -10.78
C SER A 245 -8.93 -5.65 -10.78
N LEU A 246 -8.77 -6.63 -9.89
CA LEU A 246 -7.59 -7.48 -9.87
C LEU A 246 -7.41 -8.26 -11.19
N THR A 247 -8.48 -8.55 -11.92
CA THR A 247 -8.38 -9.24 -13.21
C THR A 247 -7.58 -8.45 -14.25
N LEU A 248 -7.49 -7.12 -14.11
CA LEU A 248 -6.71 -6.25 -15.00
C LEU A 248 -5.24 -6.13 -14.58
N VAL A 249 -4.92 -6.44 -13.33
CA VAL A 249 -3.57 -6.27 -12.78
C VAL A 249 -2.81 -7.60 -12.69
N LEU A 250 -3.51 -8.69 -12.35
CA LEU A 250 -2.91 -10.02 -12.20
C LEU A 250 -2.07 -10.47 -13.42
N PRO A 251 -2.47 -10.21 -14.69
CA PRO A 251 -1.64 -10.57 -15.85
C PRO A 251 -0.24 -9.95 -15.83
N ALA A 252 -0.10 -8.73 -15.30
CA ALA A 252 1.18 -8.05 -15.17
C ALA A 252 2.00 -8.55 -13.96
N LEU A 253 1.33 -8.98 -12.89
CA LEU A 253 2.00 -9.44 -11.65
C LEU A 253 2.49 -10.88 -11.70
N VAL A 254 1.73 -11.78 -12.35
CA VAL A 254 2.07 -13.21 -12.38
C VAL A 254 3.46 -13.49 -12.99
N PRO A 255 3.92 -12.81 -14.05
CA PRO A 255 5.28 -12.99 -14.55
C PRO A 255 6.37 -12.66 -13.53
N LEU A 256 6.10 -11.76 -12.58
CA LEU A 256 7.03 -11.33 -11.52
C LEU A 256 7.12 -12.31 -10.34
N LEU A 257 6.24 -13.32 -10.27
CA LEU A 257 6.31 -14.36 -9.24
C LEU A 257 7.50 -15.31 -9.50
N ALA A 258 8.26 -15.58 -8.46
CA ALA A 258 9.24 -16.67 -8.47
C ALA A 258 8.56 -18.04 -8.73
N PRO A 259 9.28 -19.06 -9.18
CA PRO A 259 8.70 -20.38 -9.51
C PRO A 259 7.88 -21.00 -8.36
N GLN A 260 8.29 -20.80 -7.12
CA GLN A 260 7.61 -21.25 -5.90
C GLN A 260 6.87 -20.10 -5.19
N GLY A 261 6.79 -18.93 -5.82
CA GLY A 261 6.24 -17.73 -5.25
C GLY A 261 4.73 -17.83 -4.97
N ALA A 262 4.29 -17.05 -4.01
CA ALA A 262 2.91 -16.94 -3.59
C ALA A 262 2.30 -15.60 -4.01
N LEU A 263 1.01 -15.61 -4.34
CA LEU A 263 0.18 -14.44 -4.54
C LEU A 263 -0.81 -14.37 -3.36
N LEU A 264 -0.86 -13.24 -2.65
CA LEU A 264 -1.79 -12.99 -1.54
C LEU A 264 -2.36 -11.57 -1.69
N MET A 265 -3.47 -11.43 -2.41
CA MET A 265 -4.03 -10.12 -2.77
C MET A 265 -5.31 -9.82 -2.00
N LEU A 266 -5.42 -8.58 -1.50
CA LEU A 266 -6.68 -8.09 -0.94
C LEU A 266 -7.69 -7.86 -2.08
N VAL A 267 -8.86 -8.43 -1.92
CA VAL A 267 -9.98 -8.32 -2.86
C VAL A 267 -11.01 -7.36 -2.29
N LYS A 268 -11.33 -6.34 -3.05
CA LYS A 268 -12.39 -5.37 -2.73
C LYS A 268 -13.56 -5.58 -3.69
N PRO A 269 -14.66 -6.21 -3.27
CA PRO A 269 -15.77 -6.57 -4.14
C PRO A 269 -16.34 -5.40 -4.94
N GLN A 270 -16.33 -4.19 -4.38
CA GLN A 270 -16.83 -2.98 -5.04
C GLN A 270 -16.07 -2.62 -6.31
N PHE A 271 -14.83 -3.07 -6.49
CA PHE A 271 -14.03 -2.85 -7.70
C PHE A 271 -14.04 -4.06 -8.66
N GLU A 272 -14.67 -5.16 -8.27
CA GLU A 272 -14.83 -6.36 -9.08
C GLU A 272 -16.22 -6.46 -9.71
N LEU A 273 -17.18 -5.71 -9.22
CA LEU A 273 -18.58 -5.76 -9.63
C LEU A 273 -18.91 -4.66 -10.66
N GLN A 274 -19.99 -4.86 -11.41
CA GLN A 274 -20.50 -3.86 -12.32
C GLN A 274 -21.15 -2.69 -11.55
N PRO A 275 -21.15 -1.45 -12.08
CA PRO A 275 -21.71 -0.29 -11.40
C PRO A 275 -23.12 -0.48 -10.84
N GLY A 276 -24.02 -1.18 -11.56
CA GLY A 276 -25.38 -1.47 -11.11
C GLY A 276 -25.51 -2.48 -9.96
N GLN A 277 -24.43 -3.18 -9.60
CA GLN A 277 -24.39 -4.16 -8.50
C GLN A 277 -23.84 -3.54 -7.22
N VAL A 278 -23.25 -2.35 -7.31
CA VAL A 278 -22.67 -1.63 -6.17
C VAL A 278 -23.68 -0.59 -5.68
N GLY A 279 -23.98 -0.61 -4.41
CA GLY A 279 -24.96 0.31 -3.80
C GLY A 279 -24.45 1.75 -3.67
N LYS A 280 -25.36 2.64 -3.25
CA LYS A 280 -25.03 4.04 -2.99
C LYS A 280 -23.85 4.14 -1.99
N GLY A 281 -22.87 4.96 -2.31
CA GLY A 281 -21.66 5.14 -1.52
C GLY A 281 -20.61 4.04 -1.72
N GLY A 282 -20.70 3.25 -2.80
CA GLY A 282 -19.69 2.23 -3.10
C GLY A 282 -19.82 0.95 -2.24
N ILE A 283 -20.94 0.74 -1.52
CA ILE A 283 -21.08 -0.37 -0.58
C ILE A 283 -21.80 -1.55 -1.23
N VAL A 284 -21.19 -2.72 -1.17
CA VAL A 284 -21.78 -4.01 -1.62
C VAL A 284 -22.59 -4.59 -0.48
N ARG A 285 -23.93 -4.55 -0.61
CA ARG A 285 -24.86 -5.02 0.44
C ARG A 285 -25.40 -6.42 0.18
N ASP A 286 -25.44 -6.83 -1.08
CA ASP A 286 -25.96 -8.15 -1.44
C ASP A 286 -24.88 -9.21 -1.29
N ALA A 287 -24.99 -10.04 -0.27
CA ALA A 287 -24.06 -11.10 0.01
C ALA A 287 -23.99 -12.18 -1.11
N ALA A 288 -25.03 -12.30 -1.95
CA ALA A 288 -25.04 -13.22 -3.08
C ALA A 288 -24.02 -12.83 -4.17
N LEU A 289 -23.52 -11.60 -4.16
CA LEU A 289 -22.52 -11.13 -5.11
C LEU A 289 -21.08 -11.58 -4.77
N PHE A 290 -20.78 -11.88 -3.50
CA PHE A 290 -19.42 -12.28 -3.11
C PHE A 290 -18.95 -13.58 -3.76
N PRO A 291 -19.78 -14.65 -3.87
CA PRO A 291 -19.38 -15.84 -4.63
C PRO A 291 -19.12 -15.59 -6.11
N LEU A 292 -19.79 -14.60 -6.73
CA LEU A 292 -19.52 -14.24 -8.13
C LEU A 292 -18.14 -13.57 -8.27
N VAL A 293 -17.79 -12.71 -7.33
CA VAL A 293 -16.44 -12.09 -7.29
C VAL A 293 -15.38 -13.17 -7.09
N GLU A 294 -15.58 -14.08 -6.14
CA GLU A 294 -14.67 -15.20 -5.90
C GLU A 294 -14.47 -16.05 -7.15
N GLN A 295 -15.55 -16.46 -7.80
CA GLN A 295 -15.48 -17.31 -8.99
C GLN A 295 -14.73 -16.61 -10.13
N ARG A 296 -15.04 -15.33 -10.39
CA ARG A 296 -14.36 -14.52 -11.40
C ARG A 296 -12.86 -14.47 -11.18
N LEU A 297 -12.41 -14.25 -9.96
CA LEU A 297 -10.97 -14.18 -9.65
C LEU A 297 -10.31 -15.56 -9.67
N ARG A 298 -11.02 -16.63 -9.28
CA ARG A 298 -10.52 -18.01 -9.44
C ARG A 298 -10.32 -18.36 -10.92
N ASP A 299 -11.26 -17.98 -11.77
CA ASP A 299 -11.17 -18.22 -13.22
C ASP A 299 -10.00 -17.45 -13.83
N CYS A 300 -9.83 -16.19 -13.44
CA CYS A 300 -8.69 -15.37 -13.87
C CYS A 300 -7.35 -15.99 -13.43
N CYS A 301 -7.23 -16.41 -12.17
CA CYS A 301 -6.04 -17.10 -11.68
C CYS A 301 -5.75 -18.38 -12.45
N ALA A 302 -6.77 -19.19 -12.74
CA ALA A 302 -6.61 -20.43 -13.50
C ALA A 302 -6.12 -20.17 -14.95
N GLN A 303 -6.66 -19.13 -15.61
CA GLN A 303 -6.19 -18.71 -16.94
C GLN A 303 -4.73 -18.25 -16.94
N LEU A 304 -4.24 -17.70 -15.84
CA LEU A 304 -2.87 -17.25 -15.64
C LEU A 304 -1.93 -18.37 -15.11
N GLY A 305 -2.41 -19.61 -15.02
CA GLY A 305 -1.61 -20.75 -14.53
C GLY A 305 -1.37 -20.71 -13.02
N LEU A 306 -2.26 -20.05 -12.27
CA LEU A 306 -2.24 -20.05 -10.81
C LEU A 306 -3.27 -21.04 -10.25
N GLN A 307 -2.87 -21.78 -9.22
CA GLN A 307 -3.78 -22.57 -8.39
C GLN A 307 -4.18 -21.74 -7.16
N VAL A 308 -5.49 -21.46 -7.01
CA VAL A 308 -6.02 -20.79 -5.82
C VAL A 308 -6.10 -21.81 -4.68
N LEU A 309 -5.34 -21.54 -3.62
CA LEU A 309 -5.24 -22.37 -2.42
C LEU A 309 -6.23 -21.93 -1.34
N GLY A 310 -6.70 -20.67 -1.38
CA GLY A 310 -7.65 -20.18 -0.40
C GLY A 310 -8.32 -18.87 -0.78
N TRP A 311 -9.48 -18.67 -0.16
CA TRP A 311 -10.25 -17.43 -0.16
C TRP A 311 -10.67 -17.18 1.28
N TYR A 312 -10.29 -16.05 1.83
CA TYR A 312 -10.44 -15.75 3.27
C TYR A 312 -11.03 -14.36 3.47
N ASP A 313 -11.85 -14.19 4.50
CA ASP A 313 -12.27 -12.87 4.94
C ASP A 313 -11.06 -12.06 5.42
N SER A 314 -11.07 -10.77 5.12
CA SER A 314 -10.15 -9.83 5.77
C SER A 314 -10.44 -9.75 7.26
N ALA A 315 -9.41 -9.66 8.09
CA ALA A 315 -9.55 -9.57 9.55
C ALA A 315 -10.31 -8.30 10.00
N ILE A 316 -10.32 -7.26 9.16
CA ILE A 316 -11.05 -6.02 9.39
C ILE A 316 -11.73 -5.56 8.10
N GLU A 317 -12.83 -4.83 8.24
CA GLU A 317 -13.55 -4.23 7.12
C GLU A 317 -12.76 -3.09 6.47
N GLY A 318 -13.09 -2.77 5.21
CA GLY A 318 -12.59 -1.58 4.51
C GLY A 318 -12.91 -0.28 5.25
N GLY A 319 -12.18 0.78 4.92
CA GLY A 319 -12.41 2.10 5.53
C GLY A 319 -13.79 2.70 5.23
N ASP A 320 -14.45 2.23 4.18
CA ASP A 320 -15.82 2.55 3.76
C ASP A 320 -16.89 1.62 4.36
N GLY A 321 -16.48 0.59 5.13
CA GLY A 321 -17.36 -0.42 5.71
C GLY A 321 -17.69 -1.58 4.77
N ASN A 322 -17.00 -1.73 3.64
CA ASN A 322 -17.13 -2.89 2.78
C ASN A 322 -16.45 -4.10 3.41
N ARG A 323 -17.08 -5.27 3.23
CA ARG A 323 -16.43 -6.56 3.46
C ARG A 323 -15.39 -6.80 2.39
N GLU A 324 -14.19 -7.19 2.81
CA GLU A 324 -13.05 -7.45 1.95
C GLU A 324 -12.55 -8.88 2.16
N PHE A 325 -11.83 -9.41 1.17
CA PHE A 325 -11.35 -10.78 1.19
C PHE A 325 -9.87 -10.82 0.79
N PHE A 326 -9.23 -11.96 1.05
CA PHE A 326 -7.93 -12.28 0.47
C PHE A 326 -8.05 -13.51 -0.43
N ILE A 327 -7.43 -13.41 -1.61
CA ILE A 327 -7.19 -14.56 -2.48
C ILE A 327 -5.74 -15.00 -2.32
N TYR A 328 -5.54 -16.28 -2.02
CA TYR A 328 -4.22 -16.89 -1.90
C TYR A 328 -4.02 -17.90 -3.02
N ALA A 329 -2.97 -17.73 -3.80
CA ALA A 329 -2.67 -18.58 -4.95
C ALA A 329 -1.17 -18.83 -5.09
N ARG A 330 -0.81 -19.87 -5.84
CA ARG A 330 0.57 -20.17 -6.26
C ARG A 330 0.59 -20.60 -7.72
N ARG A 331 1.75 -20.58 -8.35
CA ARG A 331 1.88 -21.20 -9.69
C ARG A 331 1.48 -22.67 -9.61
N ALA A 332 0.71 -23.13 -10.59
CA ALA A 332 0.45 -24.56 -10.78
C ALA A 332 1.79 -25.25 -11.07
N ALA A 333 1.99 -26.42 -10.46
CA ALA A 333 3.20 -27.21 -10.61
C ALA A 333 3.33 -27.80 -12.04
#